data_fdcf1b2e81cd93e42d0f73c67efd1bea
#
_entry.id   fdcf1b2e81cd93e42d0f73c67efd1bea
#
_cell.length_a   1.000
_cell.length_b   1.000
_cell.length_c   1.000
_cell.angle_alpha   90.00
_cell.angle_beta   90.00
_cell.angle_gamma   90.00
#
_symmetry.space_group_name_H-M   'P 1'
#
loop_
_entity.id
_entity.type
_entity.pdbx_description
1 polymer ?
#
loop_
_entity_poly.entity_id
_entity_poly.type
_entity_poly.pdbx_seq_one_letter_code
_entity_poly.pdbx_strand_id
1 'polypeptide(L)'
;MVTHQQAVGRVVGDVDAFGGTDGGAGPSRAYVCPQRDQLFLMPVSMRDWVDESHLAWFVIDVVGELDLGALHRRPGGAPGRPPYDPQMMCALSLYAYCCGMRSCRRIEAACRTDAAFRVICGGLEPDHATIARFVVDHETALGGLFVSGLGLCAAAGLVDLSTVALDGTKMAADAALDRNRDAAWIGREVAKLLDATAAGDGAWSGQAVLGGPDASAIAEPAGRGGRLGRLQAALAVIEAERAAEAATAAQTAKAALAAAEQGRKLCGHKPKDPAAALARARADHQAALTHARAKQARRAAKVAAADAAGRRLGGFAPGPDRALAQAQATLAAAETAAQAAPGAAGRANVTDPDSRIMKTRKGWVQGYNAQAIVNTRQIVLACDVSQDACDVGLYQPMISTLTDTLTAAAITAAPALVLADAGYWSEANATAPGPDRLIATMKDHKQRRAARDLGQTHGPPPDDATTPDAMEHRLRTADGAAAYAQRSCTIETVFADRKENRSMRSFRRRGLQAAKSEWAFMHLAANVLKLRQHRTATATA
;
A
#
# COMPACT_ATOMS: atom_id res chain seq x y z
N MET A 1 26.21 42.39 -22.84
CA MET A 1 26.11 42.23 -24.29
C MET A 1 27.40 41.69 -24.82
N VAL A 2 27.59 40.38 -24.90
CA VAL A 2 28.50 39.72 -25.82
C VAL A 2 27.90 38.34 -26.09
N THR A 3 27.39 38.21 -27.28
CA THR A 3 26.84 36.99 -27.87
C THR A 3 27.99 36.02 -28.16
N HIS A 4 28.03 34.87 -27.50
CA HIS A 4 28.84 33.73 -27.92
C HIS A 4 27.98 32.73 -28.68
N GLN A 5 27.74 33.00 -29.96
CA GLN A 5 27.48 31.99 -30.97
C GLN A 5 28.82 31.46 -31.43
N GLN A 6 29.28 30.35 -30.90
CA GLN A 6 30.40 29.61 -31.52
C GLN A 6 29.84 28.48 -32.36
N ALA A 7 30.19 28.60 -33.60
CA ALA A 7 29.90 27.73 -34.73
C ALA A 7 30.37 26.30 -34.43
N VAL A 8 29.45 25.34 -34.62
CA VAL A 8 29.80 23.94 -34.85
C VAL A 8 30.45 23.86 -36.21
N GLY A 9 31.79 23.82 -36.23
CA GLY A 9 32.57 23.60 -37.44
C GLY A 9 32.27 22.23 -38.04
N ARG A 10 31.67 22.21 -39.20
CA ARG A 10 31.61 21.03 -40.07
C ARG A 10 33.02 20.72 -40.51
N VAL A 11 33.62 19.68 -39.93
CA VAL A 11 34.80 19.04 -40.53
C VAL A 11 34.28 18.02 -41.54
N VAL A 12 34.30 18.40 -42.80
CA VAL A 12 34.15 17.46 -43.93
C VAL A 12 35.54 16.84 -44.12
N GLY A 13 35.73 15.63 -43.61
CA GLY A 13 36.91 14.83 -43.89
C GLY A 13 36.79 14.20 -45.23
N ASP A 14 37.75 14.49 -46.14
CA ASP A 14 37.93 13.81 -47.40
C ASP A 14 38.17 12.31 -47.19
N VAL A 15 37.39 11.49 -47.88
CA VAL A 15 37.55 10.04 -47.89
C VAL A 15 38.28 9.67 -49.18
N ASP A 16 39.61 9.49 -49.07
CA ASP A 16 40.37 8.86 -50.13
C ASP A 16 40.36 7.33 -50.01
N ALA A 17 39.87 6.75 -51.11
CA ALA A 17 40.28 5.53 -51.76
C ALA A 17 40.24 4.18 -51.02
N PHE A 18 39.21 3.43 -51.26
CA PHE A 18 39.33 2.01 -51.59
C PHE A 18 38.72 1.77 -52.98
N GLY A 19 39.55 1.47 -53.92
CA GLY A 19 39.17 1.09 -55.29
C GLY A 19 38.47 -0.27 -55.31
N GLY A 20 37.32 -0.34 -55.97
CA GLY A 20 36.59 -1.55 -56.29
C GLY A 20 35.51 -1.23 -57.30
N THR A 21 35.60 -1.88 -58.44
CA THR A 21 34.95 -1.70 -59.75
C THR A 21 33.43 -1.87 -59.71
N ASP A 22 32.78 -1.00 -60.50
CA ASP A 22 31.52 -1.09 -61.25
C ASP A 22 30.27 -1.76 -60.66
N GLY A 23 29.21 -0.93 -60.56
CA GLY A 23 27.81 -1.38 -60.55
C GLY A 23 26.88 -0.33 -59.94
N GLY A 24 26.29 0.57 -60.72
CA GLY A 24 25.04 1.27 -60.51
C GLY A 24 24.89 2.09 -59.23
N ALA A 25 25.42 3.30 -59.20
CA ALA A 25 25.30 4.19 -58.04
C ALA A 25 23.94 4.89 -57.97
N GLY A 26 23.07 4.42 -57.08
CA GLY A 26 22.04 5.29 -56.49
C GLY A 26 22.69 6.33 -55.57
N PRO A 27 22.02 7.46 -55.23
CA PRO A 27 22.61 8.53 -54.44
C PRO A 27 23.11 8.00 -53.10
N SER A 28 24.42 8.05 -52.88
CA SER A 28 25.04 7.66 -51.60
C SER A 28 24.52 8.57 -50.50
N ARG A 29 23.73 8.02 -49.57
CA ARG A 29 23.35 8.72 -48.36
C ARG A 29 24.60 8.91 -47.49
N ALA A 30 25.06 10.15 -47.35
CA ALA A 30 26.12 10.47 -46.42
C ALA A 30 25.62 10.24 -45.00
N TYR A 31 26.19 9.26 -44.31
CA TYR A 31 25.90 9.00 -42.89
C TYR A 31 26.92 9.77 -42.03
N VAL A 32 26.44 10.35 -40.92
CA VAL A 32 27.33 10.84 -39.86
C VAL A 32 27.85 9.61 -39.11
N CYS A 33 29.10 9.26 -39.32
CA CYS A 33 29.70 8.10 -38.65
C CYS A 33 30.16 8.48 -37.24
N PRO A 34 29.93 7.61 -36.21
CA PRO A 34 30.39 7.86 -34.86
C PRO A 34 31.92 7.74 -34.79
N GLN A 35 32.59 8.78 -34.29
CA GLN A 35 34.01 8.78 -34.00
C GLN A 35 34.25 8.38 -32.55
N ARG A 36 34.55 7.11 -32.30
CA ARG A 36 34.69 6.56 -30.94
C ARG A 36 36.05 6.82 -30.30
N ASP A 37 37.04 7.11 -31.12
CA ASP A 37 38.44 7.32 -30.67
C ASP A 37 38.80 8.80 -30.54
N GLN A 38 37.79 9.69 -30.69
CA GLN A 38 38.03 11.13 -30.52
C GLN A 38 38.27 11.44 -29.04
N LEU A 39 39.37 12.13 -28.76
CA LEU A 39 39.69 12.64 -27.43
C LEU A 39 38.85 13.88 -27.12
N PHE A 40 38.04 13.82 -26.08
CA PHE A 40 37.30 14.95 -25.56
C PHE A 40 37.96 15.45 -24.26
N LEU A 41 38.17 16.75 -24.14
CA LEU A 41 38.46 17.39 -22.88
C LEU A 41 37.15 17.65 -22.15
N MET A 42 36.92 16.93 -21.05
CA MET A 42 35.77 17.22 -20.19
C MET A 42 35.90 18.63 -19.62
N PRO A 43 34.81 19.41 -19.51
CA PRO A 43 34.85 20.69 -18.81
C PRO A 43 35.39 20.55 -17.40
N VAL A 44 36.24 21.49 -16.96
CA VAL A 44 36.89 21.46 -15.65
C VAL A 44 35.87 21.58 -14.51
N SER A 45 34.80 22.33 -14.73
CA SER A 45 33.69 22.49 -13.77
C SER A 45 32.63 21.40 -13.97
N MET A 46 32.23 20.73 -12.87
CA MET A 46 31.08 19.81 -12.89
C MET A 46 29.77 20.52 -13.22
N ARG A 47 29.69 21.84 -13.07
CA ARG A 47 28.51 22.62 -13.45
C ARG A 47 28.27 22.58 -14.96
N ASP A 48 29.31 22.39 -15.74
CA ASP A 48 29.25 22.31 -17.20
C ASP A 48 28.97 20.89 -17.73
N TRP A 49 28.93 19.87 -16.83
CA TRP A 49 28.70 18.48 -17.23
C TRP A 49 27.27 18.15 -17.61
N VAL A 50 26.32 18.88 -17.03
CA VAL A 50 24.90 18.77 -17.33
C VAL A 50 24.31 20.17 -17.41
N ASP A 51 23.30 20.34 -18.27
CA ASP A 51 22.59 21.60 -18.46
C ASP A 51 22.06 22.18 -17.13
N GLU A 52 22.04 23.50 -16.98
CA GLU A 52 21.55 24.17 -15.77
C GLU A 52 20.10 23.84 -15.45
N SER A 53 19.28 23.56 -16.47
CA SER A 53 17.88 23.12 -16.33
C SER A 53 17.73 21.64 -15.99
N HIS A 54 18.85 20.89 -15.88
CA HIS A 54 18.81 19.46 -15.65
C HIS A 54 18.19 19.12 -14.28
N LEU A 55 17.46 17.98 -14.23
CA LEU A 55 16.79 17.53 -13.00
C LEU A 55 17.73 17.37 -11.80
N ALA A 56 19.00 17.06 -12.03
CA ALA A 56 19.97 16.87 -10.96
C ALA A 56 20.15 18.14 -10.11
N TRP A 57 20.31 19.31 -10.75
CA TRP A 57 20.41 20.59 -10.06
C TRP A 57 19.16 20.90 -9.27
N PHE A 58 17.99 20.73 -9.91
CA PHE A 58 16.72 20.94 -9.24
C PHE A 58 16.54 20.06 -8.00
N VAL A 59 16.96 18.80 -8.04
CA VAL A 59 16.90 17.88 -6.88
C VAL A 59 17.88 18.32 -5.79
N ILE A 60 19.10 18.77 -6.14
CA ILE A 60 20.08 19.30 -5.17
C ILE A 60 19.47 20.51 -4.45
N ASP A 61 18.88 21.45 -5.20
CA ASP A 61 18.26 22.66 -4.65
C ASP A 61 17.08 22.30 -3.74
N VAL A 62 16.17 21.46 -4.19
CA VAL A 62 15.01 21.01 -3.39
C VAL A 62 15.47 20.32 -2.11
N VAL A 63 16.50 19.48 -2.15
CA VAL A 63 17.01 18.82 -0.94
C VAL A 63 17.62 19.85 0.01
N GLY A 64 18.19 20.93 -0.50
CA GLY A 64 18.64 22.07 0.32
C GLY A 64 17.49 22.84 1.00
N GLU A 65 16.28 22.78 0.45
CA GLU A 65 15.07 23.39 1.03
C GLU A 65 14.36 22.45 2.04
N LEU A 66 14.68 21.13 2.07
CA LEU A 66 14.07 20.17 2.99
C LEU A 66 14.70 20.22 4.38
N ASP A 67 13.90 19.91 5.42
CA ASP A 67 14.43 19.72 6.77
C ASP A 67 15.15 18.36 6.88
N LEU A 68 16.46 18.41 6.87
CA LEU A 68 17.35 17.24 6.99
C LEU A 68 17.84 17.00 8.43
N GLY A 69 17.37 17.74 9.43
CA GLY A 69 17.84 17.66 10.81
C GLY A 69 17.83 16.25 11.39
N ALA A 70 16.81 15.45 11.01
CA ALA A 70 16.71 14.05 11.44
C ALA A 70 17.77 13.12 10.81
N LEU A 71 18.31 13.46 9.63
CA LEU A 71 19.35 12.68 8.96
C LEU A 71 20.75 12.91 9.57
N HIS A 72 20.96 14.03 10.25
CA HIS A 72 22.22 14.36 10.91
C HIS A 72 22.37 13.74 12.30
N ARG A 73 21.34 13.10 12.83
CA ARG A 73 21.41 12.41 14.14
C ARG A 73 22.19 11.11 14.00
N ARG A 74 23.44 11.12 14.50
CA ARG A 74 24.26 9.90 14.58
C ARG A 74 23.89 9.09 15.82
N PRO A 75 23.65 7.78 15.71
CA PRO A 75 23.87 6.88 16.83
C PRO A 75 25.39 6.82 17.07
N GLY A 76 25.83 7.24 18.26
CA GLY A 76 27.16 7.23 18.86
C GLY A 76 28.38 6.89 17.99
N GLY A 77 29.41 7.68 18.13
CA GLY A 77 30.63 7.66 17.32
C GLY A 77 31.40 6.34 17.31
N ALA A 78 31.04 5.47 16.37
CA ALA A 78 31.85 4.30 16.07
C ALA A 78 33.14 4.76 15.38
N PRO A 79 34.33 4.22 15.76
CA PRO A 79 35.58 4.50 15.06
C PRO A 79 35.51 3.98 13.64
N GLY A 80 35.97 4.75 12.65
CA GLY A 80 35.99 4.36 11.25
C GLY A 80 36.05 5.56 10.30
N ARG A 81 35.93 5.26 8.98
CA ARG A 81 35.88 6.30 7.94
C ARG A 81 34.63 7.19 8.17
N PRO A 82 34.75 8.53 8.05
CA PRO A 82 33.64 9.43 8.12
C PRO A 82 32.53 9.00 7.11
N PRO A 83 31.25 9.04 7.51
CA PRO A 83 30.14 8.78 6.58
C PRO A 83 30.09 9.87 5.52
N TYR A 84 29.45 9.55 4.40
CA TYR A 84 29.10 10.55 3.40
C TYR A 84 28.11 11.57 3.99
N ASP A 85 28.14 12.77 3.42
CA ASP A 85 27.20 13.83 3.78
C ASP A 85 25.76 13.37 3.59
N PRO A 86 24.88 13.46 4.62
CA PRO A 86 23.49 13.06 4.52
C PRO A 86 22.69 13.82 3.45
N GLN A 87 23.01 15.10 3.22
CA GLN A 87 22.35 15.90 2.18
C GLN A 87 22.66 15.33 0.79
N MET A 88 23.93 15.02 0.52
CA MET A 88 24.34 14.37 -0.72
C MET A 88 23.67 13.00 -0.90
N MET A 89 23.64 12.17 0.14
CA MET A 89 23.04 10.84 0.08
C MET A 89 21.50 10.90 -0.12
N CYS A 90 20.85 11.90 0.47
CA CYS A 90 19.44 12.18 0.26
C CYS A 90 19.18 12.62 -1.19
N ALA A 91 19.97 13.56 -1.73
CA ALA A 91 19.87 14.01 -3.11
C ALA A 91 20.09 12.87 -4.11
N LEU A 92 21.09 12.03 -3.87
CA LEU A 92 21.37 10.83 -4.65
C LEU A 92 20.18 9.88 -4.68
N SER A 93 19.63 9.58 -3.50
CA SER A 93 18.47 8.69 -3.37
C SER A 93 17.21 9.26 -4.05
N LEU A 94 16.92 10.54 -3.81
CA LEU A 94 15.76 11.22 -4.37
C LEU A 94 15.84 11.33 -5.90
N TYR A 95 17.00 11.69 -6.44
CA TYR A 95 17.22 11.75 -7.87
C TYR A 95 17.06 10.36 -8.51
N ALA A 96 17.63 9.32 -7.90
CA ALA A 96 17.47 7.95 -8.38
C ALA A 96 15.98 7.53 -8.43
N TYR A 97 15.20 7.86 -7.40
CA TYR A 97 13.74 7.60 -7.38
C TYR A 97 13.00 8.43 -8.44
N CYS A 98 13.38 9.68 -8.67
CA CYS A 98 12.85 10.48 -9.76
C CYS A 98 13.10 9.84 -11.13
N CYS A 99 14.22 9.16 -11.31
CA CYS A 99 14.57 8.40 -12.53
C CYS A 99 14.02 6.95 -12.55
N GLY A 100 13.24 6.54 -11.53
CA GLY A 100 12.73 5.17 -11.41
C GLY A 100 13.78 4.14 -11.02
N MET A 101 14.94 4.58 -10.57
CA MET A 101 16.05 3.71 -10.16
C MET A 101 16.05 3.50 -8.65
N ARG A 102 15.77 2.26 -8.19
CA ARG A 102 15.68 1.89 -6.77
C ARG A 102 16.68 0.82 -6.32
N SER A 103 17.46 0.28 -7.25
CA SER A 103 18.49 -0.71 -6.95
C SER A 103 19.79 -0.02 -6.56
N CYS A 104 20.26 -0.21 -5.31
CA CYS A 104 21.50 0.38 -4.82
C CYS A 104 22.71 0.03 -5.71
N ARG A 105 22.77 -1.20 -6.25
CA ARG A 105 23.84 -1.59 -7.21
C ARG A 105 23.76 -0.83 -8.53
N ARG A 106 22.56 -0.54 -9.02
CA ARG A 106 22.41 0.29 -10.22
C ARG A 106 22.74 1.75 -9.94
N ILE A 107 22.39 2.25 -8.76
CA ILE A 107 22.78 3.61 -8.31
C ILE A 107 24.29 3.73 -8.19
N GLU A 108 24.96 2.76 -7.57
CA GLU A 108 26.44 2.69 -7.52
C GLU A 108 27.05 2.71 -8.92
N ALA A 109 26.55 1.88 -9.84
CA ALA A 109 27.03 1.87 -11.23
C ALA A 109 26.81 3.24 -11.92
N ALA A 110 25.64 3.87 -11.71
CA ALA A 110 25.32 5.17 -12.26
C ALA A 110 26.27 6.28 -11.71
N CYS A 111 26.66 6.22 -10.44
CA CYS A 111 27.65 7.17 -9.88
C CYS A 111 29.00 7.13 -10.61
N ARG A 112 29.31 6.05 -11.33
CA ARG A 112 30.54 5.92 -12.15
C ARG A 112 30.34 6.32 -13.60
N THR A 113 29.14 6.07 -14.16
CA THR A 113 28.91 6.10 -15.62
C THR A 113 28.01 7.21 -16.09
N ASP A 114 27.26 7.85 -15.19
CA ASP A 114 26.28 8.89 -15.53
C ASP A 114 26.71 10.24 -14.98
N ALA A 115 26.79 11.26 -15.84
CA ALA A 115 27.26 12.60 -15.48
C ALA A 115 26.40 13.24 -14.38
N ALA A 116 25.06 13.07 -14.42
CA ALA A 116 24.16 13.66 -13.44
C ALA A 116 24.35 13.04 -12.04
N PHE A 117 24.52 11.72 -11.96
CA PHE A 117 24.82 11.05 -10.70
C PHE A 117 26.19 11.49 -10.14
N ARG A 118 27.19 11.67 -11.03
CA ARG A 118 28.50 12.16 -10.63
C ARG A 118 28.46 13.59 -10.11
N VAL A 119 27.67 14.45 -10.73
CA VAL A 119 27.41 15.82 -10.26
C VAL A 119 26.79 15.83 -8.87
N ILE A 120 25.74 15.04 -8.63
CA ILE A 120 25.07 14.93 -7.32
C ILE A 120 26.04 14.47 -6.24
N CYS A 121 26.89 13.50 -6.55
CA CYS A 121 27.87 12.97 -5.61
C CYS A 121 29.15 13.83 -5.49
N GLY A 122 29.30 14.91 -6.27
CA GLY A 122 30.54 15.70 -6.27
C GLY A 122 31.78 14.85 -6.65
N GLY A 123 31.61 13.87 -7.55
CA GLY A 123 32.64 12.92 -7.95
C GLY A 123 32.92 11.79 -6.96
N LEU A 124 32.19 11.72 -5.84
CA LEU A 124 32.26 10.59 -4.90
C LEU A 124 31.50 9.38 -5.45
N GLU A 125 31.94 8.17 -5.07
CA GLU A 125 31.37 6.90 -5.54
C GLU A 125 30.92 6.05 -4.35
N PRO A 126 29.75 6.35 -3.72
CA PRO A 126 29.25 5.52 -2.64
C PRO A 126 28.89 4.12 -3.17
N ASP A 127 29.40 3.09 -2.51
CA ASP A 127 29.10 1.71 -2.85
C ASP A 127 27.65 1.33 -2.47
N HIS A 128 27.12 0.27 -3.07
CA HIS A 128 25.73 -0.16 -2.87
C HIS A 128 25.42 -0.54 -1.42
N ALA A 129 26.40 -1.04 -0.66
CA ALA A 129 26.20 -1.40 0.76
C ALA A 129 26.06 -0.13 1.61
N THR A 130 26.84 0.91 1.32
CA THR A 130 26.75 2.22 1.97
C THR A 130 25.41 2.90 1.64
N ILE A 131 24.98 2.89 0.37
CA ILE A 131 23.66 3.42 -0.03
C ILE A 131 22.54 2.67 0.69
N ALA A 132 22.60 1.34 0.72
CA ALA A 132 21.60 0.52 1.39
C ALA A 132 21.55 0.77 2.90
N ARG A 133 22.72 0.87 3.54
CA ARG A 133 22.83 1.19 4.97
C ARG A 133 22.25 2.55 5.28
N PHE A 134 22.58 3.58 4.50
CA PHE A 134 22.01 4.91 4.65
C PHE A 134 20.48 4.89 4.63
N VAL A 135 19.87 4.18 3.68
CA VAL A 135 18.40 4.06 3.58
C VAL A 135 17.80 3.31 4.78
N VAL A 136 18.50 2.30 5.31
CA VAL A 136 18.04 1.54 6.49
C VAL A 136 18.18 2.37 7.76
N ASP A 137 19.34 3.01 7.98
CA ASP A 137 19.63 3.77 9.20
C ASP A 137 18.76 5.03 9.32
N HIS A 138 18.32 5.58 8.18
CA HIS A 138 17.51 6.79 8.10
C HIS A 138 16.08 6.55 7.63
N GLU A 139 15.58 5.32 7.77
CA GLU A 139 14.27 4.89 7.27
C GLU A 139 13.14 5.85 7.61
N THR A 140 12.94 6.12 8.89
CA THR A 140 11.86 7.00 9.38
C THR A 140 12.06 8.45 8.92
N ALA A 141 13.31 8.93 8.94
CA ALA A 141 13.63 10.28 8.52
C ALA A 141 13.34 10.49 7.01
N LEU A 142 13.78 9.54 6.17
CA LEU A 142 13.51 9.60 4.73
C LEU A 142 11.99 9.58 4.41
N GLY A 143 11.22 8.76 5.13
CA GLY A 143 9.76 8.77 5.01
C GLY A 143 9.15 10.12 5.43
N GLY A 144 9.68 10.73 6.49
CA GLY A 144 9.24 12.03 7.00
C GLY A 144 9.50 13.21 6.04
N LEU A 145 10.49 13.10 5.15
CA LEU A 145 10.74 14.14 4.13
C LEU A 145 9.55 14.37 3.19
N PHE A 146 8.62 13.42 3.10
CA PHE A 146 7.38 13.58 2.34
C PHE A 146 6.58 14.80 2.81
N VAL A 147 6.50 15.03 4.11
CA VAL A 147 5.80 16.17 4.71
C VAL A 147 6.46 17.49 4.32
N SER A 148 7.79 17.58 4.45
CA SER A 148 8.54 18.77 4.07
C SER A 148 8.40 19.07 2.57
N GLY A 149 8.47 18.03 1.72
CA GLY A 149 8.25 18.16 0.28
C GLY A 149 6.82 18.59 -0.07
N LEU A 150 5.82 18.18 0.71
CA LEU A 150 4.44 18.66 0.55
C LEU A 150 4.34 20.16 0.90
N GLY A 151 5.04 20.61 1.94
CA GLY A 151 5.15 22.04 2.27
C GLY A 151 5.71 22.88 1.12
N LEU A 152 6.73 22.39 0.41
CA LEU A 152 7.26 23.05 -0.80
C LEU A 152 6.21 23.11 -1.92
N CYS A 153 5.43 22.06 -2.11
CA CYS A 153 4.33 22.07 -3.07
C CYS A 153 3.23 23.07 -2.68
N ALA A 154 2.95 23.21 -1.39
CA ALA A 154 1.98 24.17 -0.87
C ALA A 154 2.47 25.62 -1.09
N ALA A 155 3.72 25.90 -0.77
CA ALA A 155 4.35 27.20 -1.02
C ALA A 155 4.33 27.59 -2.51
N ALA A 156 4.39 26.61 -3.41
CA ALA A 156 4.25 26.80 -4.86
C ALA A 156 2.79 26.88 -5.34
N GLY A 157 1.78 26.85 -4.46
CA GLY A 157 0.37 26.89 -4.82
C GLY A 157 -0.17 25.64 -5.50
N LEU A 158 0.51 24.50 -5.37
CA LEU A 158 0.11 23.23 -5.98
C LEU A 158 -0.87 22.42 -5.13
N VAL A 159 -1.04 22.75 -3.85
CA VAL A 159 -1.95 22.05 -2.94
C VAL A 159 -3.35 22.67 -3.06
N ASP A 160 -4.17 22.03 -3.88
CA ASP A 160 -5.60 22.33 -4.01
C ASP A 160 -6.39 21.29 -3.21
N LEU A 161 -7.21 21.74 -2.27
CA LEU A 161 -8.02 20.91 -1.38
C LEU A 161 -9.52 20.98 -1.71
N SER A 162 -9.91 21.59 -2.83
CA SER A 162 -11.31 21.64 -3.27
C SER A 162 -11.88 20.24 -3.51
N THR A 163 -11.10 19.38 -4.18
CA THR A 163 -11.46 17.99 -4.45
C THR A 163 -10.22 17.11 -4.36
N VAL A 164 -10.31 16.06 -3.56
CA VAL A 164 -9.24 15.06 -3.42
C VAL A 164 -9.78 13.65 -3.69
N ALA A 165 -8.94 12.76 -4.18
CA ALA A 165 -9.30 11.38 -4.46
C ALA A 165 -8.49 10.43 -3.59
N LEU A 166 -9.17 9.50 -2.91
CA LEU A 166 -8.60 8.39 -2.15
C LEU A 166 -8.71 7.10 -2.96
N ASP A 167 -7.63 6.37 -3.06
CA ASP A 167 -7.62 5.02 -3.63
C ASP A 167 -6.46 4.18 -3.06
N GLY A 168 -6.60 2.85 -3.21
CA GLY A 168 -5.62 1.87 -2.78
C GLY A 168 -5.11 1.03 -3.94
N THR A 169 -3.88 0.57 -3.82
CA THR A 169 -3.29 -0.32 -4.80
C THR A 169 -2.49 -1.43 -4.14
N LYS A 170 -2.65 -2.66 -4.62
CA LYS A 170 -1.87 -3.79 -4.10
C LYS A 170 -0.46 -3.75 -4.70
N MET A 171 0.53 -3.64 -3.82
CA MET A 171 1.96 -3.62 -4.15
C MET A 171 2.61 -4.92 -3.67
N ALA A 172 3.41 -5.55 -4.53
CA ALA A 172 4.14 -6.75 -4.13
C ALA A 172 5.19 -6.41 -3.06
N ALA A 173 5.34 -7.27 -2.08
CA ALA A 173 6.46 -7.26 -1.14
C ALA A 173 7.73 -7.86 -1.79
N ASP A 174 8.88 -7.67 -1.17
CA ASP A 174 10.11 -8.40 -1.50
C ASP A 174 10.06 -9.82 -0.88
N ALA A 175 9.03 -10.57 -1.27
CA ALA A 175 8.75 -11.91 -0.76
C ALA A 175 7.92 -12.72 -1.76
N ALA A 176 8.21 -14.00 -1.86
CA ALA A 176 7.50 -14.91 -2.76
C ALA A 176 6.32 -15.59 -2.06
N LEU A 177 5.26 -15.90 -2.81
CA LEU A 177 4.06 -16.58 -2.29
C LEU A 177 4.35 -17.97 -1.72
N ASP A 178 5.28 -18.69 -2.31
CA ASP A 178 5.69 -20.04 -1.89
C ASP A 178 6.47 -20.08 -0.57
N ARG A 179 6.83 -18.92 -0.02
CA ARG A 179 7.53 -18.78 1.26
C ARG A 179 6.60 -18.70 2.48
N ASN A 180 5.30 -18.87 2.29
CA ASN A 180 4.34 -18.96 3.40
C ASN A 180 4.44 -20.35 4.07
N ARG A 181 4.67 -20.35 5.39
CA ARG A 181 4.85 -21.56 6.21
C ARG A 181 3.89 -21.55 7.41
N ASP A 182 3.53 -22.74 7.86
CA ASP A 182 2.73 -22.90 9.08
C ASP A 182 3.61 -22.83 10.36
N ALA A 183 2.97 -22.62 11.50
CA ALA A 183 3.65 -22.49 12.77
C ALA A 183 4.49 -23.73 13.14
N ALA A 184 4.04 -24.94 12.77
CA ALA A 184 4.74 -26.17 13.09
C ALA A 184 6.07 -26.28 12.32
N TRP A 185 6.07 -25.92 11.05
CA TRP A 185 7.29 -25.86 10.24
C TRP A 185 8.25 -24.79 10.78
N ILE A 186 7.73 -23.58 11.07
CA ILE A 186 8.53 -22.46 11.59
C ILE A 186 9.15 -22.84 12.94
N GLY A 187 8.37 -23.43 13.85
CA GLY A 187 8.86 -23.86 15.16
C GLY A 187 10.00 -24.89 15.06
N ARG A 188 9.88 -25.87 14.16
CA ARG A 188 10.97 -26.83 13.92
C ARG A 188 12.25 -26.16 13.40
N GLU A 189 12.13 -25.18 12.50
CA GLU A 189 13.29 -24.46 11.98
C GLU A 189 13.93 -23.56 13.02
N VAL A 190 13.14 -22.91 13.88
CA VAL A 190 13.64 -22.12 15.03
C VAL A 190 14.41 -23.03 15.99
N ALA A 191 13.84 -24.18 16.37
CA ALA A 191 14.51 -25.13 17.26
C ALA A 191 15.87 -25.59 16.69
N LYS A 192 15.91 -25.98 15.42
CA LYS A 192 17.18 -26.37 14.75
C LYS A 192 18.24 -25.27 14.79
N LEU A 193 17.85 -24.02 14.58
CA LEU A 193 18.79 -22.89 14.61
C LEU A 193 19.29 -22.62 16.03
N LEU A 194 18.43 -22.75 17.04
CA LEU A 194 18.81 -22.59 18.45
C LEU A 194 19.75 -23.71 18.91
N ASP A 195 19.45 -24.96 18.53
CA ASP A 195 20.29 -26.13 18.86
C ASP A 195 21.67 -26.00 18.23
N ALA A 196 21.78 -25.56 16.97
CA ALA A 196 23.04 -25.32 16.29
C ALA A 196 23.86 -24.23 16.98
N THR A 197 23.20 -23.18 17.47
CA THR A 197 23.86 -22.10 18.22
C THR A 197 24.35 -22.58 19.60
N ALA A 198 23.58 -23.44 20.27
CA ALA A 198 23.92 -23.99 21.58
C ALA A 198 25.05 -25.05 21.51
N ALA A 199 25.16 -25.77 20.39
CA ALA A 199 26.22 -26.78 20.17
C ALA A 199 27.62 -26.18 19.95
N GLY A 200 27.76 -24.84 19.98
CA GLY A 200 29.07 -24.20 19.90
C GLY A 200 29.71 -24.19 18.51
N ASP A 201 28.98 -24.58 17.47
CA ASP A 201 29.39 -24.39 16.08
C ASP A 201 29.36 -22.88 15.71
N GLY A 202 30.16 -22.11 16.46
CA GLY A 202 30.30 -20.65 16.36
C GLY A 202 30.93 -20.14 15.06
N ALA A 203 30.90 -20.92 14.00
CA ALA A 203 31.38 -20.57 12.67
C ALA A 203 30.25 -20.20 11.69
N TRP A 204 29.17 -19.61 12.18
CA TRP A 204 28.26 -18.88 11.31
C TRP A 204 28.66 -17.41 11.21
N SER A 205 29.91 -17.17 10.79
CA SER A 205 30.25 -15.93 10.11
C SER A 205 29.32 -15.83 8.89
N GLY A 206 28.68 -14.67 8.72
CA GLY A 206 27.68 -14.40 7.67
C GLY A 206 28.21 -14.51 6.23
N GLN A 207 28.78 -15.64 5.89
CA GLN A 207 29.12 -16.00 4.52
C GLN A 207 27.86 -16.54 3.86
N ALA A 208 27.21 -15.67 3.10
CA ALA A 208 26.18 -16.06 2.16
C ALA A 208 26.70 -17.21 1.30
N VAL A 209 25.97 -18.34 1.29
CA VAL A 209 26.15 -19.38 0.30
C VAL A 209 25.91 -18.76 -1.07
N LEU A 210 27.00 -18.44 -1.76
CA LEU A 210 27.02 -18.02 -3.15
C LEU A 210 26.53 -19.17 -4.01
N GLY A 211 25.31 -19.07 -4.52
CA GLY A 211 24.79 -20.09 -5.45
C GLY A 211 23.29 -20.06 -5.69
N GLY A 212 22.67 -18.87 -5.86
CA GLY A 212 21.28 -18.77 -6.32
C GLY A 212 20.99 -17.36 -6.85
N PRO A 213 19.95 -17.16 -7.69
CA PRO A 213 19.61 -15.85 -8.24
C PRO A 213 19.16 -14.79 -7.20
N ASP A 214 19.11 -15.14 -5.91
CA ASP A 214 18.74 -14.28 -4.78
C ASP A 214 19.92 -13.60 -4.06
N ALA A 215 21.11 -13.51 -4.67
CA ALA A 215 22.27 -12.83 -4.10
C ALA A 215 22.13 -11.29 -3.97
N SER A 216 20.90 -10.76 -4.04
CA SER A 216 20.59 -9.36 -3.75
C SER A 216 20.12 -9.11 -2.31
N ALA A 217 20.18 -10.12 -1.43
CA ALA A 217 19.94 -9.90 -0.01
C ALA A 217 21.04 -8.99 0.53
N ILE A 218 20.70 -7.74 0.80
CA ILE A 218 21.47 -6.79 1.57
C ILE A 218 21.86 -7.52 2.86
N ALA A 219 23.14 -7.49 3.23
CA ALA A 219 23.59 -7.97 4.54
C ALA A 219 22.82 -7.17 5.59
N GLU A 220 21.77 -7.75 6.14
CA GLU A 220 20.99 -7.14 7.20
C GLU A 220 21.84 -7.12 8.47
N PRO A 221 21.89 -6.00 9.21
CA PRO A 221 22.60 -5.94 10.47
C PRO A 221 22.09 -7.04 11.42
N ALA A 222 22.98 -7.66 12.17
CA ALA A 222 22.71 -8.72 13.15
C ALA A 222 21.80 -8.20 14.29
N GLY A 223 20.52 -8.10 14.00
CA GLY A 223 19.49 -7.60 14.89
C GLY A 223 18.17 -8.26 14.52
N ARG A 224 17.14 -7.66 14.17
CA ARG A 224 15.83 -8.25 13.80
C ARG A 224 15.80 -8.90 12.41
N GLY A 225 16.86 -8.77 11.59
CA GLY A 225 16.90 -9.16 10.19
C GLY A 225 17.48 -10.55 9.88
N GLY A 226 18.13 -11.21 10.83
CA GLY A 226 18.68 -12.55 10.64
C GLY A 226 17.58 -13.59 10.37
N ARG A 227 17.96 -14.77 9.81
CA ARG A 227 17.00 -15.84 9.53
C ARG A 227 16.18 -16.22 10.77
N LEU A 228 16.82 -16.33 11.94
CA LEU A 228 16.16 -16.63 13.20
C LEU A 228 15.14 -15.55 13.58
N GLY A 229 15.51 -14.27 13.50
CA GLY A 229 14.62 -13.15 13.83
C GLY A 229 13.39 -13.08 12.91
N ARG A 230 13.54 -13.36 11.62
CA ARG A 230 12.41 -13.43 10.69
C ARG A 230 11.47 -14.61 10.97
N LEU A 231 12.02 -15.77 11.33
CA LEU A 231 11.21 -16.94 11.71
C LEU A 231 10.44 -16.68 13.01
N GLN A 232 11.07 -16.07 14.00
CA GLN A 232 10.41 -15.65 15.25
C GLN A 232 9.32 -14.61 15.00
N ALA A 233 9.58 -13.62 14.14
CA ALA A 233 8.59 -12.63 13.74
C ALA A 233 7.40 -13.29 13.01
N ALA A 234 7.66 -14.24 12.11
CA ALA A 234 6.60 -14.98 11.42
C ALA A 234 5.74 -15.82 12.40
N LEU A 235 6.36 -16.41 13.42
CA LEU A 235 5.63 -17.13 14.47
C LEU A 235 4.76 -16.18 15.28
N ALA A 236 5.30 -15.04 15.71
CA ALA A 236 4.57 -14.00 16.45
C ALA A 236 3.37 -13.47 15.66
N VAL A 237 3.49 -13.30 14.34
CA VAL A 237 2.37 -12.93 13.46
C VAL A 237 1.26 -13.96 13.50
N ILE A 238 1.59 -15.26 13.38
CA ILE A 238 0.60 -16.35 13.45
C ILE A 238 -0.10 -16.36 14.82
N GLU A 239 0.64 -16.17 15.88
CA GLU A 239 0.11 -16.13 17.26
C GLU A 239 -0.81 -14.92 17.46
N ALA A 240 -0.41 -13.74 16.98
CA ALA A 240 -1.22 -12.54 17.04
C ALA A 240 -2.52 -12.67 16.23
N GLU A 241 -2.47 -13.24 15.03
CA GLU A 241 -3.65 -13.51 14.22
C GLU A 241 -4.61 -14.47 14.92
N ARG A 242 -4.10 -15.57 15.51
CA ARG A 242 -4.92 -16.50 16.30
C ARG A 242 -5.55 -15.84 17.52
N ALA A 243 -4.81 -14.98 18.22
CA ALA A 243 -5.36 -14.24 19.36
C ALA A 243 -6.48 -13.26 18.92
N ALA A 244 -6.30 -12.57 17.81
CA ALA A 244 -7.30 -11.67 17.24
C ALA A 244 -8.56 -12.44 16.76
N GLU A 245 -8.40 -13.57 16.10
CA GLU A 245 -9.50 -14.45 15.70
C GLU A 245 -10.26 -14.98 16.94
N ALA A 246 -9.56 -15.42 17.97
CA ALA A 246 -10.16 -15.88 19.22
C ALA A 246 -10.95 -14.76 19.94
N ALA A 247 -10.41 -13.53 19.97
CA ALA A 247 -11.10 -12.37 20.53
C ALA A 247 -12.37 -12.02 19.73
N THR A 248 -12.29 -12.05 18.42
CA THR A 248 -13.44 -11.82 17.52
C THR A 248 -14.50 -12.90 17.71
N ALA A 249 -14.10 -14.16 17.82
CA ALA A 249 -14.99 -15.28 18.10
C ALA A 249 -15.69 -15.10 19.46
N ALA A 250 -14.97 -14.70 20.50
CA ALA A 250 -15.52 -14.43 21.82
C ALA A 250 -16.53 -13.27 21.82
N GLN A 251 -16.24 -12.18 21.12
CA GLN A 251 -17.18 -11.06 20.94
C GLN A 251 -18.44 -11.49 20.18
N THR A 252 -18.29 -12.25 19.11
CA THR A 252 -19.40 -12.78 18.32
C THR A 252 -20.27 -13.72 19.15
N ALA A 253 -19.64 -14.57 19.97
CA ALA A 253 -20.35 -15.45 20.89
C ALA A 253 -21.15 -14.65 21.96
N LYS A 254 -20.54 -13.63 22.55
CA LYS A 254 -21.20 -12.75 23.53
C LYS A 254 -22.40 -12.02 22.91
N ALA A 255 -22.23 -11.45 21.72
CA ALA A 255 -23.32 -10.78 21.00
C ALA A 255 -24.43 -11.76 20.63
N ALA A 256 -24.09 -13.01 20.25
CA ALA A 256 -25.05 -14.04 19.93
C ALA A 256 -25.87 -14.49 21.15
N LEU A 257 -25.24 -14.64 22.30
CA LEU A 257 -25.91 -14.97 23.56
C LEU A 257 -26.88 -13.85 23.98
N ALA A 258 -26.44 -12.60 23.94
CA ALA A 258 -27.28 -11.45 24.26
C ALA A 258 -28.50 -11.31 23.32
N ALA A 259 -28.32 -11.60 22.03
CA ALA A 259 -29.43 -11.62 21.08
C ALA A 259 -30.42 -12.79 21.35
N ALA A 260 -29.88 -13.96 21.73
CA ALA A 260 -30.68 -15.13 22.09
C ALA A 260 -31.52 -14.90 23.34
N GLU A 261 -30.97 -14.26 24.37
CA GLU A 261 -31.69 -13.85 25.60
C GLU A 261 -32.86 -12.90 25.28
N GLN A 262 -32.70 -12.03 24.27
CA GLN A 262 -33.75 -11.14 23.78
C GLN A 262 -34.71 -11.80 22.77
N GLY A 263 -34.56 -13.09 22.50
CA GLY A 263 -35.37 -13.83 21.53
C GLY A 263 -35.16 -13.40 20.07
N ARG A 264 -34.05 -12.69 19.78
CA ARG A 264 -33.71 -12.23 18.42
C ARG A 264 -32.71 -13.18 17.77
N LYS A 265 -32.93 -13.48 16.48
CA LYS A 265 -31.92 -14.13 15.64
C LYS A 265 -30.89 -13.11 15.15
N LEU A 266 -29.62 -13.41 15.32
CA LEU A 266 -28.59 -12.64 14.64
C LEU A 266 -28.66 -12.88 13.13
N CYS A 267 -28.96 -11.83 12.36
CA CYS A 267 -28.84 -11.81 10.91
C CYS A 267 -27.39 -11.51 10.54
N GLY A 268 -26.82 -12.21 9.56
CA GLY A 268 -25.46 -11.95 9.07
C GLY A 268 -24.80 -13.19 8.46
N HIS A 269 -23.67 -12.97 7.81
CA HIS A 269 -22.88 -14.04 7.18
C HIS A 269 -22.38 -15.02 8.26
N LYS A 270 -22.46 -16.33 7.97
CA LYS A 270 -21.93 -17.35 8.87
C LYS A 270 -20.40 -17.15 9.01
N PRO A 271 -19.86 -17.17 10.25
CA PRO A 271 -18.42 -17.09 10.44
C PRO A 271 -17.70 -18.22 9.68
N LYS A 272 -16.58 -17.89 9.08
CA LYS A 272 -15.74 -18.89 8.37
C LYS A 272 -14.81 -19.64 9.34
N ASP A 273 -14.46 -19.00 10.46
CA ASP A 273 -13.67 -19.61 11.50
C ASP A 273 -14.49 -20.69 12.24
N PRO A 274 -13.95 -21.93 12.41
CA PRO A 274 -14.68 -23.04 13.05
C PRO A 274 -15.07 -22.74 14.51
N ALA A 275 -14.23 -22.04 15.27
CA ALA A 275 -14.52 -21.70 16.66
C ALA A 275 -15.65 -20.64 16.75
N ALA A 276 -15.63 -19.63 15.90
CA ALA A 276 -16.67 -18.62 15.81
C ALA A 276 -18.00 -19.23 15.26
N ALA A 277 -17.89 -20.16 14.31
CA ALA A 277 -19.06 -20.90 13.79
C ALA A 277 -19.71 -21.78 14.87
N LEU A 278 -18.90 -22.46 15.69
CA LEU A 278 -19.36 -23.24 16.82
C LEU A 278 -20.04 -22.37 17.90
N ALA A 279 -19.42 -21.24 18.25
CA ALA A 279 -19.98 -20.29 19.20
C ALA A 279 -21.34 -19.75 18.72
N ARG A 280 -21.45 -19.42 17.43
CA ARG A 280 -22.70 -19.01 16.79
C ARG A 280 -23.76 -20.11 16.79
N ALA A 281 -23.38 -21.34 16.45
CA ALA A 281 -24.30 -22.47 16.43
C ALA A 281 -24.84 -22.78 17.85
N ARG A 282 -24.02 -22.66 18.90
CA ARG A 282 -24.45 -22.79 20.29
C ARG A 282 -25.48 -21.75 20.68
N ALA A 283 -25.26 -20.49 20.31
CA ALA A 283 -26.18 -19.41 20.59
C ALA A 283 -27.52 -19.56 19.84
N ASP A 284 -27.48 -19.93 18.56
CA ASP A 284 -28.69 -20.20 17.75
C ASP A 284 -29.48 -21.38 18.32
N HIS A 285 -28.81 -22.44 18.81
CA HIS A 285 -29.46 -23.57 19.48
C HIS A 285 -30.10 -23.15 20.80
N GLN A 286 -29.44 -22.35 21.61
CA GLN A 286 -29.99 -21.83 22.86
C GLN A 286 -31.23 -20.93 22.63
N ALA A 287 -31.21 -20.10 21.61
CA ALA A 287 -32.36 -19.28 21.19
C ALA A 287 -33.54 -20.15 20.74
N ALA A 288 -33.27 -21.20 19.95
CA ALA A 288 -34.29 -22.13 19.50
C ALA A 288 -34.91 -22.91 20.66
N LEU A 289 -34.12 -23.33 21.66
CA LEU A 289 -34.60 -23.96 22.89
C LEU A 289 -35.51 -23.03 23.68
N THR A 290 -35.09 -21.79 23.90
CA THR A 290 -35.87 -20.78 24.63
C THR A 290 -37.21 -20.52 23.94
N HIS A 291 -37.22 -20.39 22.61
CA HIS A 291 -38.42 -20.20 21.83
C HIS A 291 -39.36 -21.43 21.88
N ALA A 292 -38.80 -22.64 21.77
CA ALA A 292 -39.57 -23.89 21.86
C ALA A 292 -40.23 -24.03 23.25
N ARG A 293 -39.49 -23.75 24.35
CA ARG A 293 -40.03 -23.75 25.73
C ARG A 293 -41.17 -22.72 25.89
N ALA A 294 -40.97 -21.50 25.40
CA ALA A 294 -42.00 -20.46 25.46
C ALA A 294 -43.27 -20.85 24.70
N LYS A 295 -43.11 -21.49 23.53
CA LYS A 295 -44.23 -22.00 22.74
C LYS A 295 -45.00 -23.12 23.47
N GLN A 296 -44.28 -24.04 24.14
CA GLN A 296 -44.88 -25.10 24.95
C GLN A 296 -45.60 -24.50 26.19
N ALA A 297 -45.00 -23.56 26.89
CA ALA A 297 -45.61 -22.89 28.02
C ALA A 297 -46.91 -22.13 27.65
N ARG A 298 -46.91 -21.39 26.50
CA ARG A 298 -48.10 -20.71 25.96
C ARG A 298 -49.20 -21.69 25.63
N ARG A 299 -48.87 -22.87 25.10
CA ARG A 299 -49.87 -23.91 24.81
C ARG A 299 -50.40 -24.51 26.10
N ALA A 300 -49.55 -24.87 27.08
CA ALA A 300 -50.00 -25.39 28.37
C ALA A 300 -50.96 -24.40 29.06
N ALA A 301 -50.66 -23.10 29.02
CA ALA A 301 -51.54 -22.08 29.55
C ALA A 301 -52.87 -22.02 28.82
N LYS A 302 -52.89 -22.17 27.47
CA LYS A 302 -54.13 -22.22 26.70
C LYS A 302 -54.97 -23.48 26.99
N VAL A 303 -54.32 -24.64 27.18
CA VAL A 303 -54.99 -25.88 27.61
C VAL A 303 -55.64 -25.70 28.95
N ALA A 304 -54.88 -25.24 29.94
CA ALA A 304 -55.38 -24.98 31.31
C ALA A 304 -56.55 -23.99 31.35
N ALA A 305 -56.48 -22.92 30.53
CA ALA A 305 -57.59 -21.96 30.44
C ALA A 305 -58.84 -22.55 29.75
N ALA A 306 -58.65 -23.43 28.81
CA ALA A 306 -59.77 -24.13 28.13
C ALA A 306 -60.45 -25.14 29.08
N ASP A 307 -59.62 -25.91 29.82
CA ASP A 307 -60.12 -26.87 30.83
C ASP A 307 -60.86 -26.17 31.96
N ALA A 308 -60.34 -25.03 32.46
CA ALA A 308 -61.02 -24.21 33.48
C ALA A 308 -62.36 -23.62 32.97
N ALA A 309 -62.49 -23.43 31.65
CA ALA A 309 -63.71 -22.95 31.02
C ALA A 309 -64.67 -24.11 30.57
N GLY A 310 -64.37 -25.36 30.95
CA GLY A 310 -65.16 -26.53 30.55
C GLY A 310 -65.15 -26.82 29.04
N ARG A 311 -64.18 -26.37 28.31
CA ARG A 311 -64.06 -26.51 26.86
C ARG A 311 -62.81 -27.32 26.51
N ARG A 312 -62.91 -28.23 25.54
CA ARG A 312 -61.76 -28.91 24.95
C ARG A 312 -61.07 -28.00 23.93
N LEU A 313 -59.75 -27.84 24.05
CA LEU A 313 -58.99 -27.17 23.02
C LEU A 313 -58.94 -28.09 21.78
N GLY A 314 -59.56 -27.64 20.69
CA GLY A 314 -59.52 -28.36 19.41
C GLY A 314 -58.12 -28.18 18.74
N GLY A 315 -57.70 -29.18 17.99
CA GLY A 315 -56.49 -29.15 17.17
C GLY A 315 -55.50 -30.24 17.51
N PHE A 316 -54.61 -30.57 16.55
CA PHE A 316 -53.58 -31.59 16.71
C PHE A 316 -52.50 -31.15 17.68
N ALA A 317 -51.92 -32.12 18.40
CA ALA A 317 -50.68 -31.85 19.16
C ALA A 317 -49.58 -31.37 18.21
N PRO A 318 -48.80 -30.34 18.57
CA PRO A 318 -47.74 -29.89 17.69
C PRO A 318 -46.68 -30.98 17.56
N GLY A 319 -46.30 -31.25 16.35
CA GLY A 319 -45.16 -32.10 16.04
C GLY A 319 -43.85 -31.48 16.57
N PRO A 320 -42.75 -32.19 16.43
CA PRO A 320 -41.41 -31.73 16.88
C PRO A 320 -41.12 -30.36 16.28
N ASP A 321 -40.48 -29.49 17.10
CA ASP A 321 -40.13 -28.14 16.65
C ASP A 321 -38.98 -28.21 15.63
N ARG A 322 -39.33 -28.01 14.35
CA ARG A 322 -38.39 -28.09 13.23
C ARG A 322 -37.21 -27.11 13.36
N ALA A 323 -37.44 -25.94 13.94
CA ALA A 323 -36.39 -24.93 14.12
C ALA A 323 -35.36 -25.39 15.15
N LEU A 324 -35.83 -26.06 16.24
CA LEU A 324 -34.95 -26.64 17.24
C LEU A 324 -34.15 -27.82 16.66
N ALA A 325 -34.80 -28.71 15.92
CA ALA A 325 -34.10 -29.83 15.27
C ALA A 325 -33.02 -29.36 14.28
N GLN A 326 -33.35 -28.34 13.48
CA GLN A 326 -32.38 -27.73 12.56
C GLN A 326 -31.20 -27.08 13.29
N ALA A 327 -31.46 -26.38 14.40
CA ALA A 327 -30.41 -25.77 15.20
C ALA A 327 -29.49 -26.81 15.88
N GLN A 328 -30.07 -27.94 16.34
CA GLN A 328 -29.32 -29.09 16.86
C GLN A 328 -28.40 -29.71 15.80
N ALA A 329 -28.92 -29.94 14.59
CA ALA A 329 -28.12 -30.48 13.48
C ALA A 329 -26.98 -29.53 13.09
N THR A 330 -27.25 -28.22 13.08
CA THR A 330 -26.21 -27.20 12.80
C THR A 330 -25.14 -27.19 13.89
N LEU A 331 -25.51 -27.32 15.16
CA LEU A 331 -24.58 -27.38 16.27
C LEU A 331 -23.68 -28.63 16.17
N ALA A 332 -24.26 -29.81 15.95
CA ALA A 332 -23.50 -31.05 15.79
C ALA A 332 -22.50 -30.97 14.61
N ALA A 333 -22.94 -30.41 13.49
CA ALA A 333 -22.04 -30.17 12.34
C ALA A 333 -20.91 -29.20 12.67
N ALA A 334 -21.20 -28.14 13.42
CA ALA A 334 -20.17 -27.16 13.84
C ALA A 334 -19.20 -27.77 14.87
N GLU A 335 -19.65 -28.63 15.77
CA GLU A 335 -18.81 -29.37 16.73
C GLU A 335 -17.86 -30.33 16.00
N THR A 336 -18.37 -31.08 15.04
CA THR A 336 -17.57 -31.97 14.20
C THR A 336 -16.53 -31.18 13.40
N ALA A 337 -16.93 -30.05 12.81
CA ALA A 337 -16.02 -29.18 12.07
C ALA A 337 -14.93 -28.56 12.97
N ALA A 338 -15.27 -28.16 14.18
CA ALA A 338 -14.33 -27.61 15.15
C ALA A 338 -13.33 -28.67 15.67
N GLN A 339 -13.76 -29.92 15.82
CA GLN A 339 -12.89 -31.05 16.18
C GLN A 339 -12.00 -31.50 15.02
N ALA A 340 -12.53 -31.49 13.79
CA ALA A 340 -11.81 -31.90 12.59
C ALA A 340 -10.84 -30.81 12.09
N ALA A 341 -11.06 -29.55 12.47
CA ALA A 341 -10.14 -28.48 12.17
C ALA A 341 -8.93 -28.58 13.13
N PRO A 342 -7.78 -29.12 12.71
CA PRO A 342 -6.54 -28.74 13.35
C PRO A 342 -6.47 -27.23 13.17
N GLY A 343 -6.56 -26.46 14.25
CA GLY A 343 -6.77 -25.01 14.24
C GLY A 343 -6.12 -24.41 13.03
N ALA A 344 -6.93 -23.78 12.17
CA ALA A 344 -6.52 -23.43 10.81
C ALA A 344 -5.12 -22.84 10.90
N ALA A 345 -4.12 -23.59 10.43
CA ALA A 345 -2.74 -23.31 10.76
C ALA A 345 -2.42 -21.99 10.07
N GLY A 346 -2.48 -20.89 10.84
CA GLY A 346 -2.09 -19.59 10.34
C GLY A 346 -0.78 -19.75 9.61
N ARG A 347 -0.64 -19.13 8.45
CA ARG A 347 0.58 -19.15 7.66
C ARG A 347 1.15 -17.76 7.59
N ALA A 348 2.44 -17.62 7.85
CA ALA A 348 3.15 -16.38 7.65
C ALA A 348 4.28 -16.55 6.64
N ASN A 349 4.62 -15.45 5.97
CA ASN A 349 5.76 -15.43 5.07
C ASN A 349 7.06 -15.36 5.87
N VAL A 350 7.96 -16.31 5.66
CA VAL A 350 9.24 -16.36 6.40
C VAL A 350 10.31 -15.43 5.83
N THR A 351 10.03 -14.77 4.69
CA THR A 351 10.92 -13.77 4.10
C THR A 351 10.52 -12.36 4.54
N ASP A 352 9.22 -12.06 4.51
CA ASP A 352 8.64 -10.79 4.96
C ASP A 352 7.36 -11.10 5.77
N PRO A 353 7.49 -11.28 7.09
CA PRO A 353 6.38 -11.68 7.97
C PRO A 353 5.21 -10.68 8.01
N ASP A 354 5.50 -9.40 7.76
CA ASP A 354 4.47 -8.36 7.75
C ASP A 354 3.62 -8.38 6.47
N SER A 355 4.12 -8.95 5.39
CA SER A 355 3.37 -9.02 4.13
C SER A 355 2.21 -10.02 4.19
N ARG A 356 1.17 -9.78 3.40
CA ARG A 356 -0.05 -10.60 3.36
C ARG A 356 -0.33 -11.09 1.95
N ILE A 357 -1.04 -12.22 1.86
CA ILE A 357 -1.55 -12.71 0.58
C ILE A 357 -2.76 -11.87 0.19
N MET A 358 -2.67 -11.17 -0.94
CA MET A 358 -3.72 -10.28 -1.43
C MET A 358 -4.18 -10.68 -2.82
N LYS A 359 -5.50 -10.60 -3.06
CA LYS A 359 -6.07 -10.84 -4.37
C LYS A 359 -5.92 -9.61 -5.26
N THR A 360 -5.46 -9.81 -6.48
CA THR A 360 -5.38 -8.79 -7.53
C THR A 360 -6.15 -9.25 -8.77
N ARG A 361 -6.32 -8.36 -9.75
CA ARG A 361 -6.95 -8.74 -11.04
C ARG A 361 -6.14 -9.81 -11.80
N LYS A 362 -4.83 -9.90 -11.55
CA LYS A 362 -3.90 -10.85 -12.20
C LYS A 362 -3.63 -12.12 -11.37
N GLY A 363 -4.34 -12.33 -10.27
CA GLY A 363 -4.14 -13.44 -9.36
C GLY A 363 -3.76 -12.99 -7.95
N TRP A 364 -3.02 -13.81 -7.23
CA TRP A 364 -2.61 -13.56 -5.85
C TRP A 364 -1.20 -12.98 -5.79
N VAL A 365 -0.96 -12.08 -4.87
CA VAL A 365 0.35 -11.48 -4.61
C VAL A 365 0.65 -11.51 -3.11
N GLN A 366 1.89 -11.80 -2.77
CA GLN A 366 2.42 -11.51 -1.44
C GLN A 366 2.75 -10.03 -1.40
N GLY A 367 2.10 -9.26 -0.54
CA GLY A 367 2.25 -7.80 -0.61
C GLY A 367 1.51 -7.03 0.47
N TYR A 368 1.32 -5.76 0.17
CA TYR A 368 0.69 -4.77 1.01
C TYR A 368 -0.37 -3.99 0.23
N ASN A 369 -1.28 -3.38 0.96
CA ASN A 369 -2.26 -2.46 0.42
C ASN A 369 -1.74 -1.02 0.59
N ALA A 370 -1.22 -0.45 -0.46
CA ALA A 370 -0.66 0.90 -0.47
C ALA A 370 -1.76 1.91 -0.83
N GLN A 371 -1.97 2.88 0.04
CA GLN A 371 -3.01 3.90 -0.03
C GLN A 371 -2.44 5.26 -0.37
N ALA A 372 -3.19 6.11 -1.07
CA ALA A 372 -2.84 7.51 -1.30
C ALA A 372 -4.08 8.39 -1.40
N ILE A 373 -3.93 9.65 -1.00
CA ILE A 373 -4.88 10.73 -1.27
C ILE A 373 -4.18 11.76 -2.15
N VAL A 374 -4.84 12.13 -3.24
CA VAL A 374 -4.26 12.95 -4.30
C VAL A 374 -5.22 14.08 -4.68
N ASN A 375 -4.72 15.26 -4.94
CA ASN A 375 -5.56 16.37 -5.44
C ASN A 375 -5.67 16.40 -6.97
N THR A 376 -6.49 17.29 -7.50
CA THR A 376 -6.74 17.46 -8.95
C THR A 376 -5.48 17.78 -9.75
N ARG A 377 -4.46 18.37 -9.13
CA ARG A 377 -3.14 18.64 -9.73
C ARG A 377 -2.18 17.43 -9.65
N GLN A 378 -2.67 16.28 -9.19
CA GLN A 378 -1.90 15.04 -9.03
C GLN A 378 -0.74 15.17 -8.01
N ILE A 379 -0.87 16.07 -7.04
CA ILE A 379 0.00 16.11 -5.86
C ILE A 379 -0.53 15.11 -4.85
N VAL A 380 0.35 14.23 -4.37
CA VAL A 380 0.01 13.30 -3.29
C VAL A 380 0.04 14.07 -1.98
N LEU A 381 -1.10 14.09 -1.29
CA LEU A 381 -1.32 14.84 -0.04
C LEU A 381 -1.07 13.98 1.19
N ALA A 382 -1.41 12.69 1.10
CA ALA A 382 -1.19 11.71 2.15
C ALA A 382 -0.99 10.32 1.55
N CYS A 383 -0.23 9.49 2.21
CA CYS A 383 -0.03 8.10 1.81
C CYS A 383 0.26 7.22 3.02
N ASP A 384 -0.17 5.98 2.95
CA ASP A 384 0.14 4.95 3.96
C ASP A 384 0.15 3.55 3.34
N VAL A 385 0.63 2.57 4.08
CA VAL A 385 0.66 1.17 3.68
C VAL A 385 0.01 0.32 4.77
N SER A 386 -0.93 -0.53 4.39
CA SER A 386 -1.66 -1.42 5.28
C SER A 386 -1.44 -2.89 4.93
N GLN A 387 -1.62 -3.75 5.92
CA GLN A 387 -1.70 -5.21 5.78
C GLN A 387 -3.12 -5.67 5.43
N ASP A 388 -4.13 -4.80 5.55
CA ASP A 388 -5.51 -5.13 5.23
C ASP A 388 -5.71 -5.24 3.72
N ALA A 389 -6.24 -6.38 3.29
CA ALA A 389 -6.58 -6.59 1.88
C ALA A 389 -7.82 -5.81 1.43
N CYS A 390 -8.69 -5.41 2.37
CA CYS A 390 -9.92 -4.65 2.12
C CYS A 390 -9.71 -3.17 2.35
N ASP A 391 -10.31 -2.33 1.50
CA ASP A 391 -10.16 -0.87 1.58
C ASP A 391 -11.18 -0.23 2.52
N VAL A 392 -12.30 -0.92 2.83
CA VAL A 392 -13.41 -0.36 3.62
C VAL A 392 -12.98 0.15 5.00
N GLY A 393 -12.10 -0.57 5.70
CA GLY A 393 -11.56 -0.17 7.00
C GLY A 393 -10.50 0.92 6.94
N LEU A 394 -10.03 1.28 5.74
CA LEU A 394 -8.92 2.21 5.56
C LEU A 394 -9.37 3.65 5.28
N TYR A 395 -10.67 3.89 5.08
CA TYR A 395 -11.18 5.24 4.80
C TYR A 395 -10.84 6.22 5.94
N GLN A 396 -11.31 5.93 7.16
CA GLN A 396 -11.10 6.82 8.31
C GLN A 396 -9.63 6.97 8.69
N PRO A 397 -8.82 5.89 8.77
CA PRO A 397 -7.37 6.01 8.97
C PRO A 397 -6.69 6.92 7.94
N MET A 398 -7.08 6.85 6.66
CA MET A 398 -6.50 7.70 5.62
C MET A 398 -6.92 9.16 5.74
N ILE A 399 -8.17 9.45 6.16
CA ILE A 399 -8.60 10.82 6.46
C ILE A 399 -7.82 11.39 7.66
N SER A 400 -7.58 10.59 8.71
CA SER A 400 -6.72 11.00 9.82
C SER A 400 -5.29 11.27 9.34
N THR A 401 -4.70 10.34 8.58
CA THR A 401 -3.36 10.52 8.01
C THR A 401 -3.27 11.79 7.16
N LEU A 402 -4.30 12.12 6.39
CA LEU A 402 -4.36 13.36 5.62
C LEU A 402 -4.33 14.58 6.54
N THR A 403 -5.16 14.60 7.56
CA THR A 403 -5.23 15.71 8.53
C THR A 403 -3.88 15.90 9.23
N ASP A 404 -3.27 14.82 9.70
CA ASP A 404 -1.97 14.84 10.37
C ASP A 404 -0.86 15.35 9.42
N THR A 405 -0.88 14.88 8.16
CA THR A 405 0.11 15.28 7.15
C THR A 405 -0.02 16.76 6.79
N LEU A 406 -1.27 17.25 6.58
CA LEU A 406 -1.52 18.68 6.28
C LEU A 406 -1.09 19.56 7.45
N THR A 407 -1.44 19.17 8.69
CA THR A 407 -1.03 19.88 9.90
C THR A 407 0.49 19.94 10.04
N ALA A 408 1.16 18.82 9.85
CA ALA A 408 2.63 18.74 9.92
C ALA A 408 3.32 19.53 8.79
N ALA A 409 2.66 19.70 7.64
CA ALA A 409 3.12 20.54 6.54
C ALA A 409 2.70 22.04 6.69
N ALA A 410 2.17 22.43 7.85
CA ALA A 410 1.65 23.77 8.15
C ALA A 410 0.52 24.24 7.20
N ILE A 411 -0.28 23.31 6.67
CA ILE A 411 -1.43 23.57 5.82
C ILE A 411 -2.69 23.51 6.69
N THR A 412 -3.34 24.64 6.92
CA THR A 412 -4.50 24.78 7.82
C THR A 412 -5.85 24.47 7.15
N ALA A 413 -5.90 24.47 5.83
CA ALA A 413 -7.11 24.17 5.09
C ALA A 413 -7.43 22.67 5.12
N ALA A 414 -8.73 22.33 5.16
CA ALA A 414 -9.22 20.96 5.06
C ALA A 414 -9.78 20.70 3.65
N PRO A 415 -9.79 19.44 3.18
CA PRO A 415 -10.43 19.09 1.90
C PRO A 415 -11.94 19.37 1.95
N ALA A 416 -12.46 19.97 0.89
CA ALA A 416 -13.90 20.21 0.78
C ALA A 416 -14.65 18.93 0.35
N LEU A 417 -14.11 18.17 -0.60
CA LEU A 417 -14.72 16.95 -1.12
C LEU A 417 -13.70 15.83 -1.28
N VAL A 418 -14.04 14.63 -0.77
CA VAL A 418 -13.26 13.39 -0.90
C VAL A 418 -13.98 12.43 -1.83
N LEU A 419 -13.31 11.97 -2.89
CA LEU A 419 -13.78 10.97 -3.82
C LEU A 419 -13.17 9.61 -3.48
N ALA A 420 -13.98 8.56 -3.35
CA ALA A 420 -13.49 7.21 -3.11
C ALA A 420 -14.27 6.16 -3.94
N ASP A 421 -13.63 5.03 -4.21
CA ASP A 421 -14.28 3.96 -4.96
C ASP A 421 -15.20 3.10 -4.06
N ALA A 422 -15.92 2.16 -4.67
CA ALA A 422 -16.82 1.27 -3.95
C ALA A 422 -16.13 0.27 -3.01
N GLY A 423 -14.80 0.21 -3.01
CA GLY A 423 -14.02 -0.55 -2.04
C GLY A 423 -14.12 0.01 -0.64
N TYR A 424 -14.32 1.33 -0.54
CA TYR A 424 -14.46 2.06 0.74
C TYR A 424 -15.90 2.18 1.22
N TRP A 425 -16.89 1.69 0.44
CA TRP A 425 -18.29 1.84 0.79
C TRP A 425 -18.64 1.10 2.09
N SER A 426 -19.15 1.85 3.05
CA SER A 426 -19.94 1.40 4.20
C SER A 426 -20.80 2.55 4.70
N GLU A 427 -21.91 2.28 5.39
CA GLU A 427 -22.73 3.31 6.02
C GLU A 427 -21.91 4.13 7.03
N ALA A 428 -21.06 3.45 7.80
CA ALA A 428 -20.16 4.10 8.75
C ALA A 428 -19.21 5.11 8.07
N ASN A 429 -18.65 4.77 6.90
CA ASN A 429 -17.80 5.68 6.15
C ASN A 429 -18.59 6.81 5.50
N ALA A 430 -19.81 6.52 5.02
CA ALA A 430 -20.67 7.52 4.38
C ALA A 430 -21.14 8.59 5.37
N THR A 431 -21.39 8.21 6.62
CA THR A 431 -21.93 9.09 7.68
C THR A 431 -20.87 9.57 8.70
N ALA A 432 -19.61 9.17 8.53
CA ALA A 432 -18.55 9.55 9.45
C ALA A 432 -18.34 11.08 9.50
N PRO A 433 -17.89 11.65 10.61
CA PRO A 433 -17.50 13.06 10.69
C PRO A 433 -16.32 13.37 9.76
N GLY A 434 -16.14 14.64 9.39
CA GLY A 434 -15.04 15.10 8.55
C GLY A 434 -15.49 15.70 7.22
N PRO A 435 -14.63 15.74 6.18
CA PRO A 435 -14.93 16.37 4.91
C PRO A 435 -16.11 15.72 4.19
N ASP A 436 -16.77 16.48 3.32
CA ASP A 436 -17.80 15.91 2.44
C ASP A 436 -17.21 14.83 1.52
N ARG A 437 -18.03 13.89 1.06
CA ARG A 437 -17.57 12.72 0.33
C ARG A 437 -18.55 12.21 -0.70
N LEU A 438 -17.99 11.66 -1.77
CA LEU A 438 -18.69 10.86 -2.75
C LEU A 438 -18.01 9.50 -2.84
N ILE A 439 -18.65 8.48 -2.31
CA ILE A 439 -18.18 7.09 -2.33
C ILE A 439 -19.12 6.28 -3.22
N ALA A 440 -18.57 5.63 -4.26
CA ALA A 440 -19.40 4.77 -5.09
C ALA A 440 -20.04 3.65 -4.26
N THR A 441 -21.34 3.44 -4.42
CA THR A 441 -22.11 2.45 -3.65
C THR A 441 -22.03 1.05 -4.24
N MET A 442 -21.71 0.94 -5.55
CA MET A 442 -21.80 -0.31 -6.33
C MET A 442 -20.44 -0.73 -6.86
N LYS A 443 -20.03 -1.97 -6.59
CA LYS A 443 -18.81 -2.59 -7.12
C LYS A 443 -18.99 -3.17 -8.52
N ASP A 444 -20.20 -3.64 -8.84
CA ASP A 444 -20.50 -4.28 -10.11
C ASP A 444 -20.67 -3.26 -11.24
N HIS A 445 -19.95 -3.48 -12.36
CA HIS A 445 -20.02 -2.59 -13.52
C HIS A 445 -21.41 -2.54 -14.18
N LYS A 446 -22.15 -3.65 -14.16
CA LYS A 446 -23.51 -3.72 -14.74
C LYS A 446 -24.49 -2.92 -13.90
N GLN A 447 -24.39 -3.03 -12.55
CA GLN A 447 -25.21 -2.25 -11.63
C GLN A 447 -24.93 -0.75 -11.79
N ARG A 448 -23.65 -0.35 -11.87
CA ARG A 448 -23.26 1.05 -12.12
C ARG A 448 -23.78 1.57 -13.45
N ARG A 449 -23.77 0.74 -14.50
CA ARG A 449 -24.34 1.11 -15.79
C ARG A 449 -25.85 1.27 -15.70
N ALA A 450 -26.55 0.31 -15.09
CA ALA A 450 -27.99 0.39 -14.88
C ALA A 450 -28.39 1.63 -14.07
N ALA A 451 -27.62 2.00 -13.03
CA ALA A 451 -27.86 3.22 -12.27
C ALA A 451 -27.70 4.50 -13.13
N ARG A 452 -26.72 4.54 -14.03
CA ARG A 452 -26.57 5.65 -15.00
C ARG A 452 -27.75 5.72 -15.99
N ASP A 453 -28.23 4.57 -16.43
CA ASP A 453 -29.35 4.47 -17.37
C ASP A 453 -30.68 4.98 -16.75
N LEU A 454 -30.77 5.06 -15.41
CA LEU A 454 -31.90 5.69 -14.70
C LEU A 454 -31.94 7.23 -14.85
N GLY A 455 -30.92 7.84 -15.45
CA GLY A 455 -30.84 9.29 -15.70
C GLY A 455 -30.34 10.10 -14.52
N GLN A 456 -30.25 11.42 -14.71
CA GLN A 456 -29.82 12.38 -13.70
C GLN A 456 -30.89 12.55 -12.60
N THR A 457 -30.40 12.81 -11.39
CA THR A 457 -31.21 13.26 -10.25
C THR A 457 -31.03 14.77 -10.07
N HIS A 458 -32.02 15.43 -9.45
CA HIS A 458 -32.02 16.86 -9.22
C HIS A 458 -32.35 17.17 -7.76
N GLY A 459 -31.79 18.24 -7.23
CA GLY A 459 -32.02 18.68 -5.85
C GLY A 459 -31.41 17.77 -4.79
N PRO A 460 -31.76 17.97 -3.52
CA PRO A 460 -31.32 17.11 -2.42
C PRO A 460 -31.96 15.71 -2.53
N PRO A 461 -31.36 14.68 -1.91
CA PRO A 461 -31.99 13.37 -1.83
C PRO A 461 -33.32 13.46 -1.04
N PRO A 462 -34.29 12.53 -1.28
CA PRO A 462 -35.51 12.45 -0.50
C PRO A 462 -35.22 12.28 1.01
N ASP A 463 -36.07 12.88 1.87
CA ASP A 463 -35.89 12.83 3.34
C ASP A 463 -35.96 11.42 3.92
N ASP A 464 -36.66 10.51 3.26
CA ASP A 464 -36.80 9.09 3.62
C ASP A 464 -35.76 8.17 2.95
N ALA A 465 -34.84 8.75 2.17
CA ALA A 465 -33.82 7.98 1.48
C ALA A 465 -32.87 7.27 2.47
N THR A 466 -32.60 5.99 2.21
CA THR A 466 -31.55 5.29 2.95
C THR A 466 -30.16 5.89 2.64
N THR A 467 -29.18 5.67 3.50
CA THR A 467 -27.79 6.17 3.28
C THR A 467 -27.25 5.77 1.89
N PRO A 468 -27.40 4.50 1.43
CA PRO A 468 -27.00 4.13 0.07
C PRO A 468 -27.76 4.91 -1.02
N ASP A 469 -29.08 5.07 -0.86
CA ASP A 469 -29.93 5.74 -1.87
C ASP A 469 -29.60 7.24 -1.93
N ALA A 470 -29.38 7.88 -0.79
CA ALA A 470 -28.96 9.28 -0.72
C ALA A 470 -27.59 9.49 -1.39
N MET A 471 -26.63 8.61 -1.16
CA MET A 471 -25.31 8.67 -1.82
C MET A 471 -25.43 8.44 -3.32
N GLU A 472 -26.20 7.45 -3.75
CA GLU A 472 -26.44 7.16 -5.17
C GLU A 472 -27.17 8.33 -5.86
N HIS A 473 -28.14 8.94 -5.18
CA HIS A 473 -28.80 10.16 -5.65
C HIS A 473 -27.78 11.27 -5.90
N ARG A 474 -26.90 11.53 -4.94
CA ARG A 474 -25.83 12.56 -5.07
C ARG A 474 -24.86 12.26 -6.21
N LEU A 475 -24.43 11.00 -6.37
CA LEU A 475 -23.56 10.56 -7.46
C LEU A 475 -24.17 10.76 -8.86
N ARG A 476 -25.50 10.86 -8.95
CA ARG A 476 -26.26 11.02 -10.19
C ARG A 476 -26.69 12.46 -10.45
N THR A 477 -26.49 13.40 -9.52
CA THR A 477 -26.66 14.82 -9.82
C THR A 477 -25.62 15.28 -10.86
N ALA A 478 -25.89 16.36 -11.59
CA ALA A 478 -24.95 16.90 -12.57
C ALA A 478 -23.58 17.18 -11.93
N ASP A 479 -23.56 17.87 -10.78
CA ASP A 479 -22.36 18.23 -10.05
C ASP A 479 -21.66 17.02 -9.46
N GLY A 480 -22.42 16.08 -8.85
CA GLY A 480 -21.87 14.88 -8.27
C GLY A 480 -21.23 13.95 -9.32
N ALA A 481 -21.87 13.78 -10.48
CA ALA A 481 -21.35 13.00 -11.59
C ALA A 481 -20.07 13.64 -12.18
N ALA A 482 -20.07 14.95 -12.37
CA ALA A 482 -18.90 15.72 -12.84
C ALA A 482 -17.73 15.62 -11.84
N ALA A 483 -17.99 15.82 -10.55
CA ALA A 483 -16.99 15.70 -9.50
C ALA A 483 -16.43 14.26 -9.44
N TYR A 484 -17.30 13.25 -9.42
CA TYR A 484 -16.87 11.86 -9.32
C TYR A 484 -16.07 11.38 -10.55
N ALA A 485 -16.36 11.91 -11.74
CA ALA A 485 -15.62 11.60 -12.96
C ALA A 485 -14.13 12.02 -12.86
N GLN A 486 -13.81 13.05 -12.06
CA GLN A 486 -12.44 13.50 -11.84
C GLN A 486 -11.57 12.46 -11.12
N ARG A 487 -12.17 11.50 -10.38
CA ARG A 487 -11.41 10.49 -9.64
C ARG A 487 -10.43 9.71 -10.52
N SER A 488 -10.88 9.28 -11.71
CA SER A 488 -10.06 8.45 -12.59
C SER A 488 -8.85 9.20 -13.15
N CYS A 489 -9.01 10.47 -13.55
CA CYS A 489 -7.89 11.26 -14.06
C CYS A 489 -6.98 11.81 -12.95
N THR A 490 -7.43 11.78 -11.69
CA THR A 490 -6.66 12.26 -10.54
C THR A 490 -5.75 11.16 -10.01
N ILE A 491 -6.31 10.10 -9.41
CA ILE A 491 -5.51 9.12 -8.66
C ILE A 491 -5.06 7.92 -9.49
N GLU A 492 -5.89 7.46 -10.45
CA GLU A 492 -5.51 6.31 -11.29
C GLU A 492 -4.29 6.62 -12.16
N THR A 493 -4.18 7.86 -12.66
CA THR A 493 -3.00 8.33 -13.42
C THR A 493 -1.74 8.34 -12.57
N VAL A 494 -1.84 8.71 -11.27
CA VAL A 494 -0.73 8.69 -10.32
C VAL A 494 -0.22 7.27 -10.10
N PHE A 495 -1.12 6.30 -9.88
CA PHE A 495 -0.72 4.90 -9.73
C PHE A 495 -0.18 4.29 -11.02
N ALA A 496 -0.74 4.66 -12.18
CA ALA A 496 -0.24 4.22 -13.47
C ALA A 496 1.19 4.74 -13.71
N ASP A 497 1.46 6.02 -13.48
CA ASP A 497 2.82 6.58 -13.60
C ASP A 497 3.82 5.84 -12.71
N ARG A 498 3.47 5.53 -11.44
CA ARG A 498 4.35 4.77 -10.53
C ARG A 498 4.66 3.38 -11.08
N LYS A 499 3.63 2.65 -11.50
CA LYS A 499 3.75 1.26 -11.90
C LYS A 499 4.38 1.06 -13.28
N GLU A 500 3.97 1.88 -14.25
CA GLU A 500 4.37 1.71 -15.64
C GLU A 500 5.63 2.51 -15.97
N ASN A 501 5.59 3.83 -15.77
CA ASN A 501 6.69 4.71 -16.18
C ASN A 501 7.92 4.58 -15.28
N ARG A 502 7.71 4.28 -13.96
CA ARG A 502 8.80 4.21 -12.97
C ARG A 502 9.10 2.80 -12.49
N SER A 503 8.42 1.78 -13.04
CA SER A 503 8.60 0.37 -12.67
C SER A 503 8.48 0.09 -11.16
N MET A 504 7.67 0.88 -10.46
CA MET A 504 7.45 0.78 -9.01
C MET A 504 6.26 -0.14 -8.71
N ARG A 505 6.37 -1.42 -9.06
CA ARG A 505 5.31 -2.43 -8.88
C ARG A 505 5.46 -3.24 -7.60
N SER A 506 6.59 -3.13 -6.92
CA SER A 506 6.92 -3.86 -5.71
C SER A 506 7.74 -3.00 -4.76
N PHE A 507 7.65 -3.27 -3.49
CA PHE A 507 8.60 -2.77 -2.50
C PHE A 507 9.94 -3.49 -2.66
N ARG A 508 11.03 -2.82 -2.31
CA ARG A 508 12.40 -3.36 -2.31
C ARG A 508 12.89 -3.67 -0.91
N ARG A 509 12.14 -3.22 0.07
CA ARG A 509 12.45 -3.38 1.48
C ARG A 509 11.39 -4.24 2.16
N ARG A 510 11.79 -4.97 3.21
CA ARG A 510 10.95 -5.89 3.95
C ARG A 510 10.45 -5.26 5.24
N GLY A 511 9.25 -5.64 5.64
CA GLY A 511 8.58 -5.13 6.82
C GLY A 511 7.66 -3.94 6.52
N LEU A 512 6.60 -3.82 7.31
CA LEU A 512 5.57 -2.81 7.10
C LEU A 512 6.12 -1.39 7.21
N GLN A 513 6.97 -1.12 8.20
CA GLN A 513 7.55 0.21 8.40
C GLN A 513 8.46 0.62 7.24
N ALA A 514 9.27 -0.32 6.74
CA ALA A 514 10.10 -0.10 5.57
C ALA A 514 9.27 0.16 4.31
N ALA A 515 8.17 -0.56 4.13
CA ALA A 515 7.23 -0.34 3.03
C ALA A 515 6.55 1.04 3.14
N LYS A 516 6.14 1.48 4.33
CA LYS A 516 5.58 2.82 4.58
C LYS A 516 6.56 3.92 4.20
N SER A 517 7.80 3.83 4.68
CA SER A 517 8.85 4.78 4.37
C SER A 517 9.18 4.81 2.86
N GLU A 518 9.31 3.64 2.23
CA GLU A 518 9.58 3.56 0.79
C GLU A 518 8.42 4.15 -0.03
N TRP A 519 7.16 3.91 0.38
CA TRP A 519 5.97 4.47 -0.27
C TRP A 519 5.91 5.99 -0.17
N ALA A 520 6.17 6.54 1.01
CA ALA A 520 6.25 7.99 1.22
C ALA A 520 7.37 8.62 0.37
N PHE A 521 8.54 7.99 0.32
CA PHE A 521 9.66 8.47 -0.47
C PHE A 521 9.41 8.40 -1.99
N MET A 522 8.70 7.38 -2.48
CA MET A 522 8.23 7.30 -3.87
C MET A 522 7.31 8.48 -4.21
N HIS A 523 6.44 8.87 -3.28
CA HIS A 523 5.52 9.98 -3.49
C HIS A 523 6.20 11.34 -3.33
N LEU A 524 7.19 11.48 -2.45
CA LEU A 524 8.06 12.65 -2.41
C LEU A 524 8.71 12.89 -3.79
N ALA A 525 9.35 11.87 -4.36
CA ALA A 525 9.98 11.97 -5.68
C ALA A 525 8.99 12.42 -6.75
N ALA A 526 7.76 11.95 -6.65
CA ALA A 526 6.71 12.34 -7.58
C ALA A 526 6.25 13.80 -7.42
N ASN A 527 6.03 14.22 -6.18
CA ASN A 527 5.66 15.60 -5.88
C ASN A 527 6.79 16.57 -6.32
N VAL A 528 8.05 16.20 -6.12
CA VAL A 528 9.22 16.96 -6.58
C VAL A 528 9.22 17.14 -8.11
N LEU A 529 8.86 16.10 -8.86
CA LEU A 529 8.78 16.20 -10.32
C LEU A 529 7.62 17.11 -10.79
N LYS A 530 6.48 17.09 -10.08
CA LYS A 530 5.38 18.02 -10.34
C LYS A 530 5.77 19.45 -9.99
N LEU A 531 6.47 19.64 -8.88
CA LEU A 531 7.00 20.93 -8.46
C LEU A 531 7.97 21.49 -9.51
N ARG A 532 8.87 20.65 -10.06
CA ARG A 532 9.76 21.04 -11.16
C ARG A 532 8.97 21.50 -12.37
N GLN A 533 8.02 20.71 -12.84
CA GLN A 533 7.18 21.07 -13.99
C GLN A 533 6.50 22.42 -13.79
N HIS A 534 5.97 22.67 -12.59
CA HIS A 534 5.34 23.93 -12.26
C HIS A 534 6.32 25.09 -12.24
N ARG A 535 7.46 24.98 -11.52
CA ARG A 535 8.48 26.04 -11.46
C ARG A 535 9.06 26.37 -12.85
N THR A 536 9.26 25.35 -13.70
CA THR A 536 9.72 25.56 -15.09
C THR A 536 8.66 26.32 -15.92
N ALA A 537 7.39 25.92 -15.82
CA ALA A 537 6.31 26.59 -16.56
C ALA A 537 6.12 28.06 -16.14
N THR A 538 6.24 28.35 -14.84
CA THR A 538 6.13 29.73 -14.32
C THR A 538 7.35 30.61 -14.65
N ALA A 539 8.53 30.01 -14.82
CA ALA A 539 9.72 30.75 -15.23
C ALA A 539 9.74 31.11 -16.73
N THR A 540 8.93 30.40 -17.53
CA THR A 540 8.80 30.65 -18.99
C THR A 540 7.57 31.51 -19.37
N ALA A 541 6.64 31.70 -18.43
CA ALA A 541 5.47 32.57 -18.57
C ALA A 541 5.77 34.00 -18.10
#